data_2c6a1cbc28841f043cbf08ed7fa25d3a
#
_entry.id   2c6a1cbc28841f043cbf08ed7fa25d3a
#
_cell.length_a   1.000
_cell.length_b   1.000
_cell.length_c   1.000
_cell.angle_alpha   90.00
_cell.angle_beta   90.00
_cell.angle_gamma   90.00
#
_symmetry.space_group_name_H-M   'P 1'
#
loop_
_entity.id
_entity.type
_entity.pdbx_description
1 polymer ?
#
loop_
_entity_poly.entity_id
_entity_poly.type
_entity_poly.pdbx_seq_one_letter_code
_entity_poly.pdbx_strand_id
1 'polypeptide(L)'
;MIKKEFKKFYAEYNKINEDEASQEVEDFLEMMKQAFSKYPKIVFRDFGTFEVKETKVRKITDPRGNSKPIISKPRKYVKFKASKNLEERMKKK
;
A
#
# COMPACT_ATOMS: atom_id res chain seq x y z
N MET A 1 -8.96 -0.78 -10.66
CA MET A 1 -8.76 -2.26 -10.60
C MET A 1 -8.83 -2.72 -9.15
N ILE A 2 -9.72 -3.63 -8.85
CA ILE A 2 -9.82 -4.23 -7.53
C ILE A 2 -9.04 -5.56 -7.49
N LYS A 3 -8.87 -6.11 -6.28
CA LYS A 3 -8.10 -7.34 -6.08
C LYS A 3 -8.57 -8.51 -6.96
N LYS A 4 -9.88 -8.68 -7.10
CA LYS A 4 -10.46 -9.73 -7.94
C LYS A 4 -10.04 -9.59 -9.40
N GLU A 5 -10.07 -8.38 -9.92
CA GLU A 5 -9.64 -8.09 -11.29
C GLU A 5 -8.13 -8.28 -11.45
N PHE A 6 -7.38 -7.90 -10.43
CA PHE A 6 -5.93 -8.09 -10.43
C PHE A 6 -5.56 -9.58 -10.48
N LYS A 7 -6.28 -10.42 -9.75
CA LYS A 7 -6.05 -11.86 -9.78
C LYS A 7 -6.27 -12.43 -11.18
N LYS A 8 -7.29 -11.95 -11.87
CA LYS A 8 -7.57 -12.37 -13.25
C LYS A 8 -6.46 -11.91 -14.20
N PHE A 9 -6.02 -10.67 -14.06
CA PHE A 9 -4.89 -10.15 -14.83
C PHE A 9 -3.62 -10.96 -14.56
N TYR A 10 -3.35 -11.27 -13.29
CA TYR A 10 -2.20 -12.07 -12.88
C TYR A 10 -2.23 -13.45 -13.52
N ALA A 11 -3.39 -14.08 -13.53
CA ALA A 11 -3.56 -15.41 -14.15
C ALA A 11 -3.23 -15.37 -15.64
N GLU A 12 -3.76 -14.38 -16.35
CA GLU A 12 -3.50 -14.21 -17.78
C GLU A 12 -2.03 -13.92 -18.08
N TYR A 13 -1.44 -13.05 -17.29
CA TYR A 13 -0.04 -12.65 -17.48
C TYR A 13 0.92 -13.82 -17.28
N ASN A 14 0.66 -14.65 -16.27
CA ASN A 14 1.51 -15.79 -15.92
C ASN A 14 1.10 -17.10 -16.58
N LYS A 15 0.02 -17.10 -17.34
CA LYS A 15 -0.52 -18.29 -18.02
C LYS A 15 -0.82 -19.42 -17.05
N ILE A 16 -1.47 -19.10 -15.95
CA ILE A 16 -1.91 -20.04 -14.92
C ILE A 16 -3.42 -19.92 -14.73
N ASN A 17 -4.02 -20.86 -14.05
CA ASN A 17 -5.46 -20.82 -13.80
C ASN A 17 -5.76 -19.79 -12.69
N GLU A 18 -7.04 -19.41 -12.59
CA GLU A 18 -7.48 -18.39 -11.64
C GLU A 18 -7.30 -18.82 -10.18
N ASP A 19 -7.44 -20.09 -9.86
CA ASP A 19 -7.26 -20.59 -8.50
C ASP A 19 -5.81 -20.46 -8.05
N GLU A 20 -4.86 -20.81 -8.92
CA GLU A 20 -3.44 -20.61 -8.63
C GLU A 20 -3.10 -19.14 -8.51
N ALA A 21 -3.63 -18.31 -9.40
CA ALA A 21 -3.40 -16.87 -9.36
C ALA A 21 -3.94 -16.28 -8.07
N SER A 22 -5.13 -16.67 -7.67
CA SER A 22 -5.74 -16.20 -6.43
C SER A 22 -4.86 -16.52 -5.22
N GLN A 23 -4.37 -17.76 -5.16
CA GLN A 23 -3.50 -18.17 -4.04
C GLN A 23 -2.19 -17.39 -4.04
N GLU A 24 -1.54 -17.24 -5.18
CA GLU A 24 -0.27 -16.52 -5.27
C GLU A 24 -0.42 -15.04 -4.91
N VAL A 25 -1.48 -14.40 -5.38
CA VAL A 25 -1.75 -12.99 -5.06
C VAL A 25 -2.03 -12.82 -3.56
N GLU A 26 -2.85 -13.68 -2.98
CA GLU A 26 -3.15 -13.61 -1.54
C GLU A 26 -1.89 -13.84 -0.70
N ASP A 27 -1.06 -14.81 -1.08
CA ASP A 27 0.18 -15.09 -0.37
C ASP A 27 1.15 -13.90 -0.46
N PHE A 28 1.25 -13.29 -1.62
CA PHE A 28 2.09 -12.12 -1.82
C PHE A 28 1.63 -10.95 -0.95
N LEU A 29 0.33 -10.66 -0.95
CA LEU A 29 -0.22 -9.56 -0.16
C LEU A 29 -0.03 -9.80 1.34
N GLU A 30 -0.21 -11.04 1.79
CA GLU A 30 0.02 -11.39 3.20
C GLU A 30 1.49 -11.21 3.56
N MET A 31 2.40 -11.64 2.70
CA MET A 31 3.84 -11.45 2.89
C MET A 31 4.19 -9.96 2.98
N MET A 32 3.60 -9.13 2.12
CA MET A 32 3.84 -7.68 2.15
C MET A 32 3.34 -7.06 3.45
N LYS A 33 2.19 -7.49 3.94
CA LYS A 33 1.69 -7.01 5.24
C LYS A 33 2.67 -7.30 6.36
N GLN A 34 3.24 -8.50 6.37
CA GLN A 34 4.23 -8.87 7.38
C GLN A 34 5.51 -8.07 7.23
N ALA A 35 5.94 -7.84 6.00
CA ALA A 35 7.13 -7.04 5.72
C ALA A 35 6.98 -5.61 6.24
N PHE A 36 5.81 -5.00 6.05
CA PHE A 36 5.54 -3.66 6.56
C PHE A 36 5.53 -3.60 8.09
N SER A 37 5.23 -4.71 8.75
CA SER A 37 5.29 -4.78 10.22
C SER A 37 6.72 -4.87 10.74
N LYS A 38 7.64 -5.39 9.94
CA LYS A 38 9.03 -5.60 10.35
C LYS A 38 9.99 -4.52 9.88
N TYR A 39 9.74 -3.94 8.72
CA TYR A 39 10.68 -3.02 8.07
C TYR A 39 10.01 -1.67 7.83
N PRO A 40 10.68 -0.57 8.19
CA PRO A 40 10.10 0.76 7.97
C PRO A 40 10.16 1.22 6.52
N LYS A 41 10.97 0.56 5.70
CA LYS A 41 11.16 0.96 4.31
C LYS A 41 11.49 -0.26 3.44
N ILE A 42 10.80 -0.38 2.32
CA ILE A 42 11.06 -1.43 1.34
C ILE A 42 11.28 -0.77 -0.02
N VAL A 43 12.46 -0.99 -0.60
CA VAL A 43 12.82 -0.42 -1.89
C VAL A 43 12.83 -1.51 -2.95
N PHE A 44 12.02 -1.31 -3.99
CA PHE A 44 12.07 -2.15 -5.18
C PHE A 44 12.72 -1.33 -6.30
N ARG A 45 13.92 -1.75 -6.67
CA ARG A 45 14.69 -1.07 -7.71
C ARG A 45 13.87 -0.97 -9.01
N ASP A 46 13.88 0.21 -9.63
CA ASP A 46 13.16 0.50 -10.87
C ASP A 46 11.64 0.41 -10.77
N PHE A 47 11.10 0.25 -9.55
CA PHE A 47 9.67 0.21 -9.33
C PHE A 47 9.23 1.33 -8.38
N GLY A 48 9.73 1.32 -7.18
CA GLY A 48 9.38 2.33 -6.20
C GLY A 48 9.77 1.97 -4.79
N THR A 49 9.38 2.83 -3.87
CA THR A 49 9.69 2.70 -2.45
C THR A 49 8.42 2.74 -1.63
N PHE A 50 8.26 1.76 -0.75
CA PHE A 50 7.19 1.74 0.25
C PHE A 50 7.78 2.18 1.58
N GLU A 51 7.19 3.21 2.19
CA GLU A 51 7.60 3.68 3.51
C GLU A 51 6.45 3.56 4.48
N VAL A 52 6.74 3.00 5.66
CA VAL A 52 5.79 2.97 6.77
C VAL A 52 5.97 4.25 7.54
N LYS A 53 4.93 5.07 7.58
CA LYS A 53 4.93 6.33 8.30
C LYS A 53 3.92 6.30 9.43
N GLU A 54 4.14 7.15 10.42
CA GLU A 54 3.26 7.25 11.57
C GLU A 54 2.74 8.66 11.70
N THR A 55 1.43 8.80 11.88
CA THR A 55 0.83 10.09 12.12
C THR A 55 1.08 10.50 13.55
N LYS A 56 1.35 11.80 13.76
CA LYS A 56 1.51 12.33 15.10
C LYS A 56 0.17 12.46 15.79
N VAL A 57 0.18 12.35 17.12
CA VAL A 57 -1.00 12.61 17.94
C VAL A 57 -1.38 14.08 17.74
N ARG A 58 -2.62 14.31 17.31
CA ARG A 58 -3.16 15.66 17.13
C ARG A 58 -4.28 15.91 18.12
N LYS A 59 -4.20 17.04 18.78
CA LYS A 59 -5.28 17.58 19.58
C LYS A 59 -6.16 18.38 18.64
N ILE A 60 -7.37 17.90 18.38
CA ILE A 60 -8.31 18.61 17.51
C ILE A 60 -9.37 19.26 18.40
N THR A 61 -9.47 20.58 18.29
CA THR A 61 -10.49 21.35 19.00
C THR A 61 -11.74 21.40 18.12
N ASP A 62 -12.90 21.06 18.70
CA ASP A 62 -14.16 21.11 17.98
C ASP A 62 -14.49 22.56 17.60
N PRO A 63 -14.65 22.89 16.30
CA PRO A 63 -14.97 24.25 15.86
C PRO A 63 -16.34 24.75 16.31
N ARG A 64 -17.18 23.88 16.88
CA ARG A 64 -18.51 24.26 17.40
C ARG A 64 -18.47 24.74 18.84
N GLY A 65 -17.31 24.85 19.45
CA GLY A 65 -17.19 25.32 20.82
C GLY A 65 -17.58 24.32 21.89
N ASN A 66 -17.82 23.08 21.53
CA ASN A 66 -17.97 21.99 22.49
C ASN A 66 -16.57 21.60 22.96
N SER A 67 -16.30 21.91 24.18
CA SER A 67 -14.96 22.02 24.78
C SER A 67 -14.23 20.71 25.06
N LYS A 68 -14.57 19.60 24.42
CA LYS A 68 -13.80 18.37 24.61
C LYS A 68 -12.82 18.19 23.46
N PRO A 69 -11.49 18.31 23.71
CA PRO A 69 -10.51 18.05 22.68
C PRO A 69 -10.55 16.57 22.28
N ILE A 70 -10.61 16.35 20.97
CA ILE A 70 -10.54 15.01 20.41
C ILE A 70 -9.06 14.70 20.19
N ILE A 71 -8.56 13.66 20.88
CA ILE A 71 -7.19 13.22 20.71
C ILE A 71 -7.20 12.13 19.64
N SER A 72 -6.57 12.43 18.51
CA SER A 72 -6.37 11.45 17.45
C SER A 72 -5.23 10.52 17.83
N LYS A 73 -5.48 9.21 17.85
CA LYS A 73 -4.45 8.21 18.14
C LYS A 73 -3.43 8.16 17.00
N PRO A 74 -2.14 7.94 17.29
CA PRO A 74 -1.16 7.75 16.23
C PRO A 74 -1.53 6.54 15.39
N ARG A 75 -1.40 6.69 14.08
CA ARG A 75 -1.78 5.65 13.12
C ARG A 75 -0.64 5.44 12.13
N LYS A 76 -0.33 4.18 11.88
CA LYS A 76 0.67 3.83 10.88
C LYS A 76 0.01 3.68 9.52
N TYR A 77 0.67 4.15 8.49
CA TYR A 77 0.21 4.02 7.13
C TYR A 77 1.38 3.79 6.20
N VAL A 78 1.12 3.22 5.03
CA VAL A 78 2.13 2.95 4.02
C VAL A 78 2.03 4.01 2.93
N LYS A 79 3.16 4.66 2.65
CA LYS A 79 3.27 5.63 1.56
C LYS A 79 4.10 5.01 0.44
N PHE A 80 3.58 5.03 -0.77
CA PHE A 80 4.29 4.55 -1.94
C PHE A 80 4.79 5.73 -2.76
N LYS A 81 6.08 5.67 -3.13
CA LYS A 81 6.69 6.63 -4.03
C LYS A 81 7.22 5.88 -5.24
N ALA A 82 6.67 6.17 -6.42
CA ALA A 82 7.11 5.55 -7.65
C ALA A 82 8.53 5.96 -8.01
N SER A 83 9.29 5.03 -8.58
CA SER A 83 10.62 5.35 -9.08
C SER A 83 10.50 6.17 -10.36
N LYS A 84 11.56 6.89 -10.67
CA LYS A 84 11.63 7.68 -11.90
C LYS A 84 11.47 6.78 -13.13
N ASN A 85 12.07 5.60 -13.11
CA ASN A 85 11.96 4.65 -14.21
C ASN A 85 10.54 4.16 -14.42
N LEU A 86 9.81 3.92 -13.33
CA LEU A 86 8.40 3.52 -13.42
C LEU A 86 7.55 4.65 -14.00
N GLU A 87 7.77 5.88 -13.56
CA GLU A 87 7.05 7.04 -14.07
C GLU A 87 7.28 7.24 -15.57
N GLU A 88 8.52 7.11 -16.02
CA GLU A 88 8.86 7.21 -17.43
C GLU A 88 8.20 6.12 -18.26
N ARG A 89 8.16 4.90 -17.73
CA ARG A 89 7.53 3.78 -18.40
C ARG A 89 6.02 4.00 -18.58
N MET A 90 5.38 4.62 -17.60
CA MET A 90 3.95 4.92 -17.69
C MET A 90 3.64 6.04 -18.71
N LYS A 91 4.58 6.94 -18.98
CA LYS A 91 4.44 7.98 -19.98
C LYS A 91 4.52 7.46 -21.41
N LYS A 92 5.24 6.36 -21.62
CA LYS A 92 5.36 5.73 -22.92
C LYS A 92 4.16 4.83 -23.17
N LYS A 93 3.37 5.19 -24.10
CA LYS A 93 2.25 4.34 -24.55
C LYS A 93 2.70 3.50 -25.75
#